data_5ff5ab9c476c48b373290c8b62c884db
#
_entry.id   5ff5ab9c476c48b373290c8b62c884db
#
_cell.length_a   1.000
_cell.length_b   1.000
_cell.length_c   1.000
_cell.angle_alpha   90.00
_cell.angle_beta   90.00
_cell.angle_gamma   90.00
#
_symmetry.space_group_name_H-M   'P 1'
#
loop_
_entity.id
_entity.type
_entity.pdbx_description
1 polymer ?
#
loop_
_entity_poly.entity_id
_entity_poly.type
_entity_poly.pdbx_seq_one_letter_code
_entity_poly.pdbx_strand_id
1 'polypeptide(L)'
;MFYIKSIFKLATFLIIAIAILSVINSKVTENITDNKQEYELNNLSKSLNIQTSAKKLRLDKRLLSTDQSTDLGFDVQKDIIFVSSDKQIIALLIPSKTSHAYNDKINMTFLMSVEGKILDIKISDHAETIGIVKDVIEKNSEWMSAFFGLNITDIDSSEWSEFFTSKRFDALTGATITSKAIKKRIYETIKFYKANKEKLLTLEHHGK
;
A
#
# COMPACT_ATOMS: atom_id res chain seq x y z
N MET A 1 50.68 -33.92 -9.72
CA MET A 1 50.99 -32.62 -9.05
C MET A 1 50.51 -31.41 -9.86
N PHE A 2 50.52 -31.44 -11.18
CA PHE A 2 50.08 -30.31 -12.06
C PHE A 2 48.58 -29.99 -11.95
N TYR A 3 47.72 -31.00 -11.95
CA TYR A 3 46.24 -30.83 -11.86
C TYR A 3 45.78 -30.19 -10.56
N ILE A 4 46.40 -30.46 -9.43
CA ILE A 4 46.04 -29.91 -8.11
C ILE A 4 46.28 -28.41 -8.08
N LYS A 5 47.38 -27.91 -8.66
CA LYS A 5 47.67 -26.47 -8.77
C LYS A 5 46.67 -25.74 -9.65
N SER A 6 46.19 -26.39 -10.73
CA SER A 6 45.18 -25.80 -11.62
C SER A 6 43.80 -25.73 -10.96
N ILE A 7 43.41 -26.75 -10.21
CA ILE A 7 42.18 -26.77 -9.43
C ILE A 7 42.19 -25.68 -8.35
N PHE A 8 43.34 -25.51 -7.68
CA PHE A 8 43.46 -24.46 -6.66
C PHE A 8 43.35 -23.04 -7.23
N LYS A 9 43.94 -22.80 -8.41
CA LYS A 9 43.80 -21.51 -9.12
C LYS A 9 42.34 -21.23 -9.54
N LEU A 10 41.66 -22.25 -10.02
CA LEU A 10 40.25 -22.13 -10.40
C LEU A 10 39.37 -21.86 -9.19
N ALA A 11 39.59 -22.53 -8.07
CA ALA A 11 38.86 -22.33 -6.82
C ALA A 11 39.08 -20.93 -6.25
N THR A 12 40.32 -20.42 -6.24
CA THR A 12 40.60 -19.06 -5.79
C THR A 12 39.94 -18.01 -6.69
N PHE A 13 39.96 -18.19 -8.01
CA PHE A 13 39.26 -17.30 -8.94
C PHE A 13 37.76 -17.30 -8.68
N LEU A 14 37.14 -18.45 -8.48
CA LEU A 14 35.71 -18.57 -8.18
C LEU A 14 35.33 -17.84 -6.87
N ILE A 15 36.14 -18.01 -5.81
CA ILE A 15 35.92 -17.35 -4.53
C ILE A 15 35.99 -15.83 -4.70
N ILE A 16 36.99 -15.33 -5.43
CA ILE A 16 37.11 -13.89 -5.69
C ILE A 16 35.92 -13.37 -6.49
N ALA A 17 35.48 -14.11 -7.53
CA ALA A 17 34.31 -13.73 -8.33
C ALA A 17 33.02 -13.66 -7.48
N ILE A 18 32.81 -14.67 -6.60
CA ILE A 18 31.65 -14.68 -5.69
C ILE A 18 31.72 -13.49 -4.70
N ALA A 19 32.90 -13.18 -4.16
CA ALA A 19 33.07 -12.06 -3.26
C ALA A 19 32.78 -10.71 -3.95
N ILE A 20 33.25 -10.52 -5.18
CA ILE A 20 32.95 -9.32 -5.98
C ILE A 20 31.45 -9.20 -6.25
N LEU A 21 30.81 -10.29 -6.70
CA LEU A 21 29.36 -10.31 -6.94
C LEU A 21 28.55 -10.01 -5.68
N SER A 22 28.98 -10.52 -4.53
CA SER A 22 28.33 -10.25 -3.24
C SER A 22 28.40 -8.77 -2.86
N VAL A 23 29.53 -8.13 -3.04
CA VAL A 23 29.72 -6.69 -2.77
C VAL A 23 28.90 -5.85 -3.74
N ILE A 24 28.89 -6.19 -5.02
CA ILE A 24 28.07 -5.49 -6.03
C ILE A 24 26.59 -5.63 -5.69
N ASN A 25 26.12 -6.83 -5.39
CA ASN A 25 24.72 -7.09 -5.06
C ASN A 25 24.28 -6.31 -3.81
N SER A 26 25.12 -6.27 -2.78
CA SER A 26 24.84 -5.50 -1.56
C SER A 26 24.67 -4.00 -1.85
N LYS A 27 25.58 -3.39 -2.59
CA LYS A 27 25.50 -1.96 -2.96
C LYS A 27 24.32 -1.64 -3.88
N VAL A 28 24.04 -2.53 -4.84
CA VAL A 28 22.90 -2.36 -5.75
C VAL A 28 21.59 -2.45 -4.98
N THR A 29 21.46 -3.40 -4.05
CA THR A 29 20.27 -3.54 -3.22
C THR A 29 20.04 -2.32 -2.33
N GLU A 30 21.09 -1.78 -1.70
CA GLU A 30 21.01 -0.58 -0.90
C GLU A 30 20.55 0.63 -1.73
N ASN A 31 21.17 0.89 -2.87
CA ASN A 31 20.80 1.99 -3.75
C ASN A 31 19.36 1.85 -4.31
N ILE A 32 18.91 0.63 -4.63
CA ILE A 32 17.53 0.38 -5.09
C ILE A 32 16.55 0.68 -3.95
N THR A 33 16.87 0.30 -2.72
CA THR A 33 16.01 0.52 -1.57
C THR A 33 15.86 2.01 -1.28
N ASP A 34 16.95 2.75 -1.28
CA ASP A 34 16.97 4.20 -1.02
C ASP A 34 16.21 4.97 -2.11
N ASN A 35 16.48 4.68 -3.38
CA ASN A 35 15.78 5.30 -4.51
C ASN A 35 14.28 4.99 -4.51
N LYS A 36 13.90 3.75 -4.15
CA LYS A 36 12.50 3.36 -4.03
C LYS A 36 11.80 4.11 -2.91
N GLN A 37 12.46 4.23 -1.75
CA GLN A 37 11.93 4.97 -0.61
C GLN A 37 11.76 6.46 -0.92
N GLU A 38 12.74 7.09 -1.56
CA GLU A 38 12.64 8.49 -1.99
C GLU A 38 11.51 8.70 -3.01
N TYR A 39 11.36 7.80 -3.97
CA TYR A 39 10.27 7.85 -4.93
C TYR A 39 8.89 7.69 -4.27
N GLU A 40 8.75 6.79 -3.30
CA GLU A 40 7.52 6.60 -2.54
C GLU A 40 7.19 7.84 -1.70
N LEU A 41 8.16 8.44 -1.02
CA LEU A 41 7.99 9.67 -0.26
C LEU A 41 7.60 10.86 -1.15
N ASN A 42 8.20 10.98 -2.34
CA ASN A 42 7.84 12.01 -3.31
C ASN A 42 6.40 11.85 -3.82
N ASN A 43 5.96 10.61 -4.08
CA ASN A 43 4.58 10.36 -4.47
C ASN A 43 3.59 10.64 -3.32
N LEU A 44 3.96 10.27 -2.09
CA LEU A 44 3.17 10.59 -0.90
C LEU A 44 3.02 12.09 -0.70
N SER A 45 4.10 12.87 -0.83
CA SER A 45 4.04 14.33 -0.69
C SER A 45 3.11 14.97 -1.72
N LYS A 46 3.08 14.45 -2.96
CA LYS A 46 2.15 14.88 -4.00
C LYS A 46 0.71 14.54 -3.66
N SER A 47 0.43 13.31 -3.24
CA SER A 47 -0.93 12.87 -2.88
C SER A 47 -1.46 13.60 -1.63
N LEU A 48 -0.58 14.01 -0.73
CA LEU A 48 -0.90 14.81 0.44
C LEU A 48 -1.05 16.32 0.14
N ASN A 49 -0.77 16.73 -1.10
CA ASN A 49 -0.73 18.14 -1.51
C ASN A 49 0.13 19.02 -0.59
N ILE A 50 1.21 18.43 -0.05
CA ILE A 50 2.14 19.13 0.83
C ILE A 50 3.26 19.70 -0.04
N GLN A 51 3.39 21.03 -0.07
CA GLN A 51 4.53 21.72 -0.71
C GLN A 51 5.86 21.52 0.06
N THR A 52 5.83 20.73 1.10
CA THR A 52 7.00 20.43 1.93
C THR A 52 7.88 19.41 1.25
N SER A 53 9.19 19.64 1.26
CA SER A 53 10.19 18.70 0.77
C SER A 53 9.95 17.30 1.36
N ALA A 54 9.94 16.25 0.52
CA ALA A 54 9.78 14.85 0.94
C ALA A 54 10.72 14.41 2.08
N LYS A 55 11.86 15.11 2.26
CA LYS A 55 12.84 14.91 3.33
C LYS A 55 12.30 15.15 4.76
N LYS A 56 11.14 15.79 4.91
CA LYS A 56 10.52 16.02 6.23
C LYS A 56 9.49 14.97 6.62
N LEU A 57 9.10 14.09 5.70
CA LEU A 57 8.18 13.02 6.00
C LEU A 57 8.89 11.86 6.69
N ARG A 58 8.26 11.33 7.74
CA ARG A 58 8.68 10.10 8.44
C ARG A 58 7.60 9.04 8.27
N LEU A 59 8.03 7.80 8.12
CA LEU A 59 7.18 6.63 7.99
C LEU A 59 7.44 5.71 9.17
N ASP A 60 6.48 5.62 10.07
CA ASP A 60 6.55 4.75 11.25
C ASP A 60 5.60 3.55 11.08
N LYS A 61 6.16 2.34 11.13
CA LYS A 61 5.40 1.10 10.99
C LYS A 61 4.91 0.61 12.33
N ARG A 62 3.68 0.12 12.35
CA ARG A 62 3.10 -0.58 13.51
C ARG A 62 2.37 -1.82 13.07
N LEU A 63 2.67 -2.94 13.71
CA LEU A 63 1.99 -4.20 13.47
C LEU A 63 0.55 -4.15 14.01
N LEU A 64 -0.41 -4.46 13.15
CA LEU A 64 -1.80 -4.61 13.53
C LEU A 64 -2.03 -5.93 14.26
N SER A 65 -3.04 -5.98 15.11
CA SER A 65 -3.47 -7.26 15.69
C SER A 65 -4.00 -8.22 14.62
N THR A 66 -4.15 -9.49 14.97
CA THR A 66 -4.70 -10.50 14.05
C THR A 66 -6.12 -10.11 13.62
N ASP A 67 -6.98 -9.70 14.54
CA ASP A 67 -8.36 -9.28 14.25
C ASP A 67 -8.39 -8.07 13.32
N GLN A 68 -7.56 -7.05 13.61
CA GLN A 68 -7.44 -5.86 12.75
C GLN A 68 -6.96 -6.21 11.34
N SER A 69 -6.04 -7.15 11.21
CA SER A 69 -5.55 -7.60 9.91
C SER A 69 -6.61 -8.42 9.17
N THR A 70 -7.40 -9.21 9.89
CA THR A 70 -8.54 -9.96 9.33
C THR A 70 -9.63 -9.03 8.81
N ASP A 71 -9.97 -7.97 9.54
CA ASP A 71 -10.91 -6.93 9.10
C ASP A 71 -10.47 -6.28 7.77
N LEU A 72 -9.16 -6.17 7.57
CA LEU A 72 -8.55 -5.67 6.34
C LEU A 72 -8.36 -6.75 5.23
N GLY A 73 -8.82 -7.98 5.49
CA GLY A 73 -8.84 -9.09 4.54
C GLY A 73 -7.55 -9.92 4.50
N PHE A 74 -6.72 -9.88 5.54
CA PHE A 74 -5.49 -10.67 5.61
C PHE A 74 -5.59 -11.81 6.61
N ASP A 75 -4.98 -12.93 6.28
CA ASP A 75 -4.87 -14.12 7.14
C ASP A 75 -3.66 -14.06 8.09
N VAL A 76 -2.79 -13.06 7.89
CA VAL A 76 -1.59 -12.82 8.69
C VAL A 76 -1.53 -11.35 9.09
N GLN A 77 -0.87 -11.07 10.21
CA GLN A 77 -0.70 -9.69 10.68
C GLN A 77 0.02 -8.82 9.64
N LYS A 78 -0.44 -7.57 9.50
CA LYS A 78 0.08 -6.57 8.58
C LYS A 78 0.49 -5.31 9.30
N ASP A 79 1.45 -4.61 8.71
CA ASP A 79 1.85 -3.30 9.18
C ASP A 79 0.92 -2.22 8.64
N ILE A 80 0.48 -1.33 9.49
CA ILE A 80 -0.01 -0.01 9.13
C ILE A 80 1.16 0.97 9.21
N ILE A 81 1.20 1.95 8.31
CA ILE A 81 2.28 2.94 8.28
C ILE A 81 1.70 4.31 8.60
N PHE A 82 2.27 4.96 9.60
CA PHE A 82 1.95 6.34 9.97
C PHE A 82 2.86 7.29 9.20
N VAL A 83 2.28 8.27 8.56
CA VAL A 83 3.00 9.32 7.84
C VAL A 83 2.99 10.55 8.73
N SER A 84 4.15 10.96 9.19
CA SER A 84 4.33 12.13 10.09
C SER A 84 5.11 13.21 9.39
N SER A 85 4.76 14.46 9.68
CA SER A 85 5.52 15.67 9.35
C SER A 85 5.69 16.51 10.60
N ASP A 86 6.91 16.99 10.88
CA ASP A 86 7.21 17.82 12.05
C ASP A 86 6.69 17.21 13.38
N LYS A 87 6.84 15.88 13.52
CA LYS A 87 6.42 15.07 14.68
C LYS A 87 4.91 14.93 14.86
N GLN A 88 4.11 15.34 13.89
CA GLN A 88 2.66 15.13 13.90
C GLN A 88 2.26 14.11 12.85
N ILE A 89 1.41 13.16 13.19
CA ILE A 89 0.78 12.27 12.20
C ILE A 89 -0.15 13.10 11.34
N ILE A 90 0.02 12.99 10.03
CA ILE A 90 -0.77 13.71 9.03
C ILE A 90 -1.62 12.76 8.17
N ALA A 91 -1.18 11.51 8.04
CA ALA A 91 -1.88 10.49 7.29
C ALA A 91 -1.46 9.08 7.71
N LEU A 92 -2.22 8.08 7.25
CA LEU A 92 -1.95 6.67 7.46
C LEU A 92 -1.99 5.94 6.12
N LEU A 93 -1.07 4.99 5.93
CA LEU A 93 -1.13 4.01 4.85
C LEU A 93 -1.70 2.72 5.43
N ILE A 94 -2.92 2.39 5.03
CA ILE A 94 -3.65 1.23 5.52
C ILE A 94 -3.65 0.16 4.44
N PRO A 95 -3.00 -1.00 4.67
CA PRO A 95 -3.07 -2.11 3.73
C PRO A 95 -4.47 -2.72 3.75
N SER A 96 -4.93 -3.23 2.62
CA SER A 96 -6.21 -3.90 2.54
C SER A 96 -6.21 -4.92 1.39
N LYS A 97 -6.95 -6.02 1.52
CA LYS A 97 -7.00 -7.09 0.52
C LYS A 97 -8.44 -7.52 0.28
N THR A 98 -8.83 -7.67 -0.98
CA THR A 98 -10.03 -8.41 -1.35
C THR A 98 -9.66 -9.72 -2.05
N SER A 99 -10.39 -10.79 -1.75
CA SER A 99 -10.24 -12.11 -2.39
C SER A 99 -11.48 -12.46 -3.24
N HIS A 100 -12.32 -11.46 -3.57
CA HIS A 100 -13.58 -11.63 -4.29
C HIS A 100 -13.55 -10.97 -5.67
N ALA A 101 -12.36 -10.64 -6.18
CA ALA A 101 -12.19 -10.15 -7.54
C ALA A 101 -12.31 -11.30 -8.56
N TYR A 102 -12.32 -11.00 -9.86
CA TYR A 102 -12.58 -12.00 -10.90
C TYR A 102 -11.49 -13.09 -10.95
N ASN A 103 -10.23 -12.70 -10.90
CA ASN A 103 -9.07 -13.61 -10.96
C ASN A 103 -8.35 -13.77 -9.61
N ASP A 104 -9.05 -13.69 -8.48
CA ASP A 104 -8.52 -13.88 -7.13
C ASP A 104 -8.31 -12.56 -6.35
N LYS A 105 -7.16 -12.41 -5.70
CA LYS A 105 -6.89 -11.33 -4.75
C LYS A 105 -6.45 -10.03 -5.43
N ILE A 106 -6.85 -8.93 -4.83
CA ILE A 106 -6.30 -7.60 -5.10
C ILE A 106 -5.79 -7.01 -3.80
N ASN A 107 -4.51 -6.68 -3.77
CA ASN A 107 -3.88 -5.97 -2.66
C ASN A 107 -3.90 -4.46 -2.92
N MET A 108 -4.37 -3.72 -1.93
CA MET A 108 -4.52 -2.27 -1.99
C MET A 108 -3.84 -1.60 -0.80
N THR A 109 -3.45 -0.37 -0.97
CA THR A 109 -2.99 0.50 0.11
C THR A 109 -3.77 1.81 0.04
N PHE A 110 -4.44 2.15 1.11
CA PHE A 110 -5.21 3.38 1.26
C PHE A 110 -4.35 4.44 1.95
N LEU A 111 -4.20 5.59 1.32
CA LEU A 111 -3.69 6.78 1.97
C LEU A 111 -4.90 7.53 2.56
N MET A 112 -4.98 7.57 3.88
CA MET A 112 -6.07 8.24 4.60
C MET A 112 -5.54 9.37 5.46
N SER A 113 -6.23 10.51 5.47
CA SER A 113 -5.93 11.58 6.43
C SER A 113 -6.31 11.15 7.85
N VAL A 114 -5.78 11.86 8.86
CA VAL A 114 -6.15 11.64 10.27
C VAL A 114 -7.63 11.87 10.54
N GLU A 115 -8.30 12.71 9.76
CA GLU A 115 -9.75 12.94 9.88
C GLU A 115 -10.56 11.78 9.32
N GLY A 116 -9.95 10.92 8.46
CA GLY A 116 -10.58 9.76 7.84
C GLY A 116 -11.03 9.98 6.40
N LYS A 117 -10.40 10.94 5.72
CA LYS A 117 -10.62 11.21 4.30
C LYS A 117 -9.70 10.32 3.45
N ILE A 118 -10.23 9.67 2.43
CA ILE A 118 -9.43 8.96 1.44
C ILE A 118 -8.69 9.99 0.58
N LEU A 119 -7.38 9.95 0.59
CA LEU A 119 -6.51 10.82 -0.19
C LEU A 119 -6.01 10.15 -1.46
N ASP A 120 -5.74 8.83 -1.38
CA ASP A 120 -5.29 8.01 -2.51
C ASP A 120 -5.58 6.53 -2.25
N ILE A 121 -5.73 5.75 -3.31
CA ILE A 121 -5.84 4.28 -3.26
C ILE A 121 -4.86 3.72 -4.29
N LYS A 122 -3.86 3.00 -3.82
CA LYS A 122 -2.88 2.32 -4.67
C LYS A 122 -3.17 0.83 -4.70
N ILE A 123 -3.32 0.25 -5.88
CA ILE A 123 -3.32 -1.20 -6.08
C ILE A 123 -1.87 -1.64 -6.25
N SER A 124 -1.40 -2.55 -5.38
CA SER A 124 -0.01 -2.97 -5.34
C SER A 124 0.25 -4.33 -5.98
N ASP A 125 -0.76 -5.19 -6.00
CA ASP A 125 -0.68 -6.54 -6.57
C ASP A 125 -2.06 -7.06 -6.94
N HIS A 126 -2.19 -7.68 -8.11
CA HIS A 126 -3.43 -8.30 -8.59
C HIS A 126 -3.13 -9.38 -9.65
N ALA A 127 -4.03 -10.35 -9.77
CA ALA A 127 -4.00 -11.39 -10.80
C ALA A 127 -4.95 -11.09 -11.98
N GLU A 128 -5.57 -9.90 -12.02
CA GLU A 128 -6.56 -9.51 -13.00
C GLU A 128 -5.97 -9.36 -14.41
N THR A 129 -6.76 -9.68 -15.43
CA THR A 129 -6.38 -9.54 -16.85
C THR A 129 -6.25 -8.07 -17.24
N ILE A 130 -5.07 -7.64 -17.63
CA ILE A 130 -4.69 -6.23 -17.86
C ILE A 130 -5.64 -5.50 -18.83
N GLY A 131 -6.14 -6.14 -19.88
CA GLY A 131 -7.03 -5.49 -20.85
C GLY A 131 -8.46 -5.24 -20.36
N ILE A 132 -8.91 -5.95 -19.31
CA ILE A 132 -10.31 -5.90 -18.83
C ILE A 132 -10.45 -4.91 -17.69
N VAL A 133 -9.44 -4.80 -16.84
CA VAL A 133 -9.51 -4.02 -15.59
C VAL A 133 -8.66 -2.76 -15.58
N LYS A 134 -8.08 -2.41 -16.73
CA LYS A 134 -7.24 -1.23 -16.89
C LYS A 134 -7.89 0.02 -16.28
N ASP A 135 -9.13 0.29 -16.63
CA ASP A 135 -9.87 1.47 -16.19
C ASP A 135 -10.25 1.44 -14.69
N VAL A 136 -10.17 0.26 -14.06
CA VAL A 136 -10.43 0.09 -12.62
C VAL A 136 -9.16 0.19 -11.80
N ILE A 137 -8.07 -0.40 -12.28
CA ILE A 137 -6.85 -0.65 -11.48
C ILE A 137 -5.74 0.38 -11.74
N GLU A 138 -5.70 1.01 -12.91
CA GLU A 138 -4.65 1.98 -13.21
C GLU A 138 -4.71 3.19 -12.26
N LYS A 139 -3.55 3.71 -11.91
CA LYS A 139 -3.35 4.79 -10.94
C LYS A 139 -4.16 6.07 -11.25
N ASN A 140 -4.45 6.33 -12.52
CA ASN A 140 -5.18 7.52 -12.97
C ASN A 140 -6.60 7.19 -13.45
N SER A 141 -7.15 6.06 -13.04
CA SER A 141 -8.52 5.69 -13.36
C SER A 141 -9.51 6.75 -12.85
N GLU A 142 -10.34 7.28 -13.71
CA GLU A 142 -11.42 8.19 -13.32
C GLU A 142 -12.36 7.52 -12.32
N TRP A 143 -12.62 6.24 -12.51
CA TRP A 143 -13.45 5.45 -11.62
C TRP A 143 -12.85 5.36 -10.21
N MET A 144 -11.55 5.07 -10.09
CA MET A 144 -10.87 5.02 -8.80
C MET A 144 -10.82 6.40 -8.13
N SER A 145 -10.57 7.45 -8.90
CA SER A 145 -10.50 8.82 -8.38
C SER A 145 -11.84 9.33 -7.82
N ALA A 146 -12.96 8.72 -8.25
CA ALA A 146 -14.28 9.02 -7.70
C ALA A 146 -14.39 8.75 -6.18
N PHE A 147 -13.55 7.86 -5.64
CA PHE A 147 -13.50 7.56 -4.21
C PHE A 147 -12.61 8.51 -3.41
N PHE A 148 -11.79 9.33 -4.07
CA PHE A 148 -10.95 10.30 -3.38
C PHE A 148 -11.80 11.43 -2.79
N GLY A 149 -11.45 11.84 -1.60
CA GLY A 149 -12.18 12.85 -0.88
C GLY A 149 -13.34 12.34 -0.02
N LEU A 150 -13.73 11.06 -0.16
CA LEU A 150 -14.73 10.48 0.72
C LEU A 150 -14.25 10.48 2.16
N ASN A 151 -15.10 10.88 3.07
CA ASN A 151 -14.83 10.95 4.49
C ASN A 151 -15.70 9.95 5.25
N ILE A 152 -15.16 9.38 6.31
CA ILE A 152 -15.88 8.48 7.24
C ILE A 152 -17.06 9.19 7.94
N THR A 153 -17.04 10.52 8.07
CA THR A 153 -18.10 11.31 8.71
C THR A 153 -19.28 11.55 7.80
N ASP A 154 -19.06 11.56 6.48
CA ASP A 154 -20.07 11.91 5.49
C ASP A 154 -20.99 10.73 5.15
N ILE A 155 -20.70 9.57 5.71
CA ILE A 155 -21.34 8.32 5.33
C ILE A 155 -21.92 7.65 6.55
N ASP A 156 -23.18 7.89 6.81
CA ASP A 156 -23.97 7.10 7.76
C ASP A 156 -24.32 5.74 7.13
N SER A 157 -24.58 4.75 7.97
CA SER A 157 -24.82 3.36 7.54
C SER A 157 -26.02 3.21 6.58
N SER A 158 -26.99 4.14 6.62
CA SER A 158 -28.13 4.18 5.70
C SER A 158 -27.77 4.74 4.32
N GLU A 159 -26.83 5.67 4.23
CA GLU A 159 -26.45 6.33 2.98
C GLU A 159 -25.51 5.47 2.13
N TRP A 160 -24.83 4.49 2.72
CA TRP A 160 -23.93 3.61 1.99
C TRP A 160 -24.63 2.80 0.89
N SER A 161 -25.87 2.38 1.09
CA SER A 161 -26.63 1.68 0.06
C SER A 161 -26.91 2.57 -1.13
N GLU A 162 -27.31 3.84 -0.89
CA GLU A 162 -27.53 4.84 -1.93
C GLU A 162 -26.22 5.27 -2.59
N PHE A 163 -25.16 5.43 -1.80
CA PHE A 163 -23.84 5.76 -2.29
C PHE A 163 -23.35 4.74 -3.30
N PHE A 164 -23.50 3.44 -3.02
CA PHE A 164 -23.09 2.39 -3.95
C PHE A 164 -24.04 2.21 -5.15
N THR A 165 -25.25 2.74 -5.10
CA THR A 165 -26.19 2.71 -6.23
C THR A 165 -26.08 3.94 -7.13
N SER A 166 -25.35 4.98 -6.72
CA SER A 166 -25.17 6.16 -7.56
C SER A 166 -24.32 5.83 -8.80
N LYS A 167 -24.68 6.43 -9.95
CA LYS A 167 -23.94 6.25 -11.23
C LYS A 167 -22.45 6.52 -11.13
N ARG A 168 -22.05 7.39 -10.21
CA ARG A 168 -20.64 7.74 -9.96
C ARG A 168 -19.78 6.53 -9.60
N PHE A 169 -20.39 5.53 -8.95
CA PHE A 169 -19.71 4.31 -8.49
C PHE A 169 -20.20 3.05 -9.19
N ASP A 170 -20.85 3.19 -10.34
CA ASP A 170 -21.30 2.04 -11.11
C ASP A 170 -20.11 1.14 -11.48
N ALA A 171 -20.39 -0.14 -11.50
CA ALA A 171 -19.40 -1.11 -11.95
C ALA A 171 -19.11 -0.91 -13.44
N LEU A 172 -17.83 -0.91 -13.80
CA LEU A 172 -17.44 -0.76 -15.19
C LEU A 172 -17.83 -1.99 -16.02
N THR A 173 -18.30 -1.73 -17.22
CA THR A 173 -18.67 -2.80 -18.19
C THR A 173 -17.45 -3.67 -18.47
N GLY A 174 -17.61 -4.98 -18.36
CA GLY A 174 -16.52 -5.95 -18.51
C GLY A 174 -15.68 -6.19 -17.25
N ALA A 175 -15.80 -5.34 -16.21
CA ALA A 175 -15.08 -5.47 -14.94
C ALA A 175 -16.01 -5.48 -13.71
N THR A 176 -17.26 -5.92 -13.88
CA THR A 176 -18.32 -5.81 -12.86
C THR A 176 -17.95 -6.50 -11.54
N ILE A 177 -17.40 -7.71 -11.59
CA ILE A 177 -17.05 -8.48 -10.39
C ILE A 177 -15.93 -7.76 -9.64
N THR A 178 -14.87 -7.37 -10.33
CA THR A 178 -13.72 -6.67 -9.78
C THR A 178 -14.09 -5.31 -9.21
N SER A 179 -14.90 -4.52 -9.92
CA SER A 179 -15.39 -3.22 -9.42
C SER A 179 -16.21 -3.38 -8.14
N LYS A 180 -17.13 -4.36 -8.09
CA LYS A 180 -17.92 -4.64 -6.87
C LYS A 180 -17.04 -5.07 -5.70
N ALA A 181 -16.02 -5.91 -5.95
CA ALA A 181 -15.10 -6.36 -4.91
C ALA A 181 -14.27 -5.21 -4.34
N ILE A 182 -13.77 -4.32 -5.19
CA ILE A 182 -13.04 -3.12 -4.78
C ILE A 182 -13.95 -2.17 -4.00
N LYS A 183 -15.16 -1.86 -4.49
CA LYS A 183 -16.15 -1.01 -3.77
C LYS A 183 -16.40 -1.54 -2.36
N LYS A 184 -16.68 -2.83 -2.24
CA LYS A 184 -16.90 -3.48 -0.95
C LYS A 184 -15.68 -3.32 -0.04
N ARG A 185 -14.47 -3.52 -0.57
CA ARG A 185 -13.23 -3.38 0.20
C ARG A 185 -12.97 -1.93 0.63
N ILE A 186 -13.27 -0.96 -0.21
CA ILE A 186 -13.20 0.46 0.16
C ILE A 186 -14.10 0.74 1.38
N TYR A 187 -15.35 0.26 1.34
CA TYR A 187 -16.28 0.39 2.45
C TYR A 187 -15.74 -0.24 3.74
N GLU A 188 -15.29 -1.49 3.67
CA GLU A 188 -14.76 -2.21 4.82
C GLU A 188 -13.52 -1.54 5.41
N THR A 189 -12.66 -0.97 4.58
CA THR A 189 -11.46 -0.24 5.04
C THR A 189 -11.82 1.07 5.74
N ILE A 190 -12.80 1.81 5.24
CA ILE A 190 -13.31 3.02 5.90
C ILE A 190 -13.98 2.66 7.24
N LYS A 191 -14.79 1.60 7.26
CA LYS A 191 -15.42 1.10 8.48
C LYS A 191 -14.38 0.68 9.53
N PHE A 192 -13.34 -0.03 9.10
CA PHE A 192 -12.20 -0.38 9.94
C PHE A 192 -11.54 0.85 10.55
N TYR A 193 -11.26 1.87 9.72
CA TYR A 193 -10.63 3.09 10.22
C TYR A 193 -11.54 3.81 11.22
N LYS A 194 -12.84 3.94 10.94
CA LYS A 194 -13.82 4.54 11.86
C LYS A 194 -13.82 3.85 13.23
N ALA A 195 -13.82 2.53 13.24
CA ALA A 195 -13.84 1.73 14.46
C ALA A 195 -12.53 1.77 15.27
N ASN A 196 -11.40 1.96 14.60
CA ASN A 196 -10.08 1.87 15.22
C ASN A 196 -9.35 3.22 15.33
N LYS A 197 -9.89 4.31 14.81
CA LYS A 197 -9.22 5.62 14.71
C LYS A 197 -8.61 6.08 16.02
N GLU A 198 -9.39 6.12 17.09
CA GLU A 198 -8.92 6.56 18.40
C GLU A 198 -7.77 5.69 18.90
N LYS A 199 -7.93 4.37 18.84
CA LYS A 199 -6.90 3.41 19.25
C LYS A 199 -5.63 3.53 18.43
N LEU A 200 -5.75 3.73 17.12
CA LEU A 200 -4.60 3.90 16.24
C LEU A 200 -3.83 5.18 16.55
N LEU A 201 -4.53 6.30 16.79
CA LEU A 201 -3.90 7.60 17.01
C LEU A 201 -3.42 7.82 18.45
N THR A 202 -4.07 7.19 19.46
CA THR A 202 -3.71 7.37 20.88
C THR A 202 -2.41 6.65 21.27
N LEU A 203 -2.00 5.59 20.56
CA LEU A 203 -0.81 4.80 20.89
C LEU A 203 0.53 5.48 20.55
N GLU A 204 0.51 6.78 20.20
CA GLU A 204 1.72 7.55 19.87
C GLU A 204 2.67 7.83 21.07
N HIS A 205 2.19 7.75 22.30
CA HIS A 205 2.96 8.22 23.45
C HIS A 205 3.90 7.17 24.09
N HIS A 206 4.07 5.99 23.49
CA HIS A 206 4.86 4.90 24.10
C HIS A 206 6.07 4.45 23.26
N GLY A 207 6.53 5.23 22.32
CA GLY A 207 7.80 5.02 21.63
C GLY A 207 8.90 5.93 22.21
N LYS A 208 9.66 5.41 23.18
CA LYS A 208 10.94 5.98 23.57
C LYS A 208 12.02 5.56 22.58
#